data_704e8f91d2eeac01b4e4e4458d970f40
#
_entry.id   704e8f91d2eeac01b4e4e4458d970f40
#
_cell.length_a   1.000
_cell.length_b   1.000
_cell.length_c   1.000
_cell.angle_alpha   90.00
_cell.angle_beta   90.00
_cell.angle_gamma   90.00
#
_symmetry.space_group_name_H-M   'P 1'
#
loop_
_entity.id
_entity.type
_entity.pdbx_description
1 polymer ?
#
loop_
_entity_poly.entity_id
_entity_poly.type
_entity_poly.pdbx_seq_one_letter_code
_entity_poly.pdbx_strand_id
1 'polypeptide(L)'
;GWQTFFDFGGDQTKEVRPNKLIDTNISSPLFHLPLAAIPSHDGPTALAQRTLLRHLTWSMPSGQRIAATMGLPVLGSDHFPELRRYNLGLDASTPLWYYVLREASVFNKGAHLGPVGGRIVAETIIGLLQLDPSSYLNTGFRPSLPSRRPGTFTITDLLRWAKVDPASRGQ
;
A
#
# COMPACT_ATOMS: atom_id res chain seq x y z
N GLY A 1 16.49 -12.37 6.36
CA GLY A 1 17.11 -11.16 6.92
C GLY A 1 16.70 -9.90 6.19
N TRP A 2 17.15 -8.74 6.65
CA TRP A 2 16.80 -7.43 6.06
C TRP A 2 17.29 -7.28 4.62
N GLN A 3 18.35 -7.97 4.20
CA GLN A 3 18.84 -8.00 2.82
C GLN A 3 17.81 -8.52 1.80
N THR A 4 16.81 -9.24 2.26
CA THR A 4 15.70 -9.67 1.38
C THR A 4 14.79 -8.50 1.01
N PHE A 5 14.72 -7.45 1.83
CA PHE A 5 13.81 -6.32 1.69
C PHE A 5 14.52 -5.04 1.23
N PHE A 6 15.80 -4.87 1.58
CA PHE A 6 16.55 -3.65 1.34
C PHE A 6 17.89 -3.93 0.68
N ASP A 7 18.25 -3.11 -0.28
CA ASP A 7 19.55 -3.17 -0.95
C ASP A 7 20.64 -2.52 -0.08
N PHE A 8 21.48 -3.35 0.48
CA PHE A 8 22.68 -2.92 1.22
C PHE A 8 23.89 -2.67 0.31
N GLY A 9 23.78 -2.95 -0.99
CA GLY A 9 24.85 -2.81 -1.97
C GLY A 9 25.76 -4.04 -2.07
N GLY A 10 26.65 -4.03 -3.09
CA GLY A 10 27.59 -5.12 -3.34
C GLY A 10 26.89 -6.43 -3.74
N ASP A 11 27.43 -7.56 -3.31
CA ASP A 11 26.87 -8.89 -3.64
C ASP A 11 25.47 -9.13 -3.04
N GLN A 12 25.09 -8.37 -2.02
CA GLN A 12 23.80 -8.51 -1.35
C GLN A 12 22.64 -7.92 -2.14
N THR A 13 22.89 -7.08 -3.13
CA THR A 13 21.86 -6.57 -4.06
C THR A 13 21.09 -7.70 -4.73
N LYS A 14 21.74 -8.85 -4.98
CA LYS A 14 21.14 -10.04 -5.60
C LYS A 14 20.13 -10.77 -4.68
N GLU A 15 20.16 -10.50 -3.39
CA GLU A 15 19.27 -11.12 -2.41
C GLU A 15 17.94 -10.38 -2.26
N VAL A 16 17.87 -9.14 -2.75
CA VAL A 16 16.67 -8.32 -2.68
C VAL A 16 15.57 -8.93 -3.54
N ARG A 17 14.42 -9.17 -2.94
CA ARG A 17 13.24 -9.68 -3.63
C ARG A 17 12.26 -8.54 -3.88
N PRO A 18 11.75 -8.41 -5.10
CA PRO A 18 10.74 -7.41 -5.40
C PRO A 18 9.46 -7.70 -4.62
N ASN A 19 8.73 -6.64 -4.25
CA ASN A 19 7.40 -6.76 -3.68
C ASN A 19 6.43 -7.38 -4.69
N LYS A 20 5.35 -7.99 -4.18
CA LYS A 20 4.21 -8.29 -5.02
C LYS A 20 3.66 -7.00 -5.62
N LEU A 21 3.35 -7.03 -6.92
CA LEU A 21 2.68 -5.91 -7.59
C LEU A 21 1.32 -5.64 -6.95
N ILE A 22 0.92 -4.38 -6.97
CA ILE A 22 -0.43 -3.94 -6.55
C ILE A 22 -1.38 -4.23 -7.70
N ASP A 23 -2.18 -5.28 -7.53
CA ASP A 23 -3.15 -5.76 -8.51
C ASP A 23 -4.42 -6.30 -7.84
N THR A 24 -5.36 -6.77 -8.65
CA THR A 24 -6.61 -7.35 -8.15
C THR A 24 -6.49 -8.82 -7.74
N ASN A 25 -5.29 -9.39 -7.74
CA ASN A 25 -5.05 -10.76 -7.28
C ASN A 25 -4.65 -10.76 -5.80
N ILE A 26 -5.15 -11.73 -5.05
CA ILE A 26 -4.84 -11.88 -3.64
C ILE A 26 -4.24 -13.27 -3.38
N SER A 27 -3.32 -13.37 -2.44
CA SER A 27 -2.69 -14.64 -2.06
C SER A 27 -3.72 -15.59 -1.44
N SER A 28 -3.67 -16.88 -1.82
CA SER A 28 -4.63 -17.91 -1.40
C SER A 28 -4.87 -17.99 0.13
N PRO A 29 -3.85 -17.86 1.01
CA PRO A 29 -4.08 -17.87 2.45
C PRO A 29 -5.02 -16.77 2.95
N LEU A 30 -5.12 -15.65 2.24
CA LEU A 30 -5.99 -14.52 2.61
C LEU A 30 -7.48 -14.76 2.32
N PHE A 31 -7.81 -15.87 1.65
CA PHE A 31 -9.20 -16.33 1.53
C PHE A 31 -9.67 -17.12 2.76
N HIS A 32 -8.74 -17.58 3.62
CA HIS A 32 -9.00 -18.43 4.76
C HIS A 32 -8.28 -17.92 6.00
N LEU A 33 -8.64 -16.71 6.46
CA LEU A 33 -8.10 -16.16 7.69
C LEU A 33 -8.48 -17.03 8.88
N PRO A 34 -7.56 -17.31 9.83
CA PRO A 34 -7.92 -17.94 11.08
C PRO A 34 -8.96 -17.10 11.84
N LEU A 35 -9.96 -17.73 12.43
CA LEU A 35 -10.99 -17.00 13.19
C LEU A 35 -10.39 -16.19 14.35
N ALA A 36 -9.31 -16.68 14.96
CA ALA A 36 -8.58 -15.95 16.01
C ALA A 36 -7.97 -14.62 15.52
N ALA A 37 -7.74 -14.47 14.21
CA ALA A 37 -7.27 -13.21 13.63
C ALA A 37 -8.41 -12.23 13.30
N ILE A 38 -9.65 -12.62 13.53
CA ILE A 38 -10.86 -11.85 13.26
C ILE A 38 -11.45 -11.38 14.59
N PRO A 39 -11.56 -10.06 14.87
CA PRO A 39 -12.04 -9.56 16.17
C PRO A 39 -13.42 -10.10 16.58
N SER A 40 -14.31 -10.32 15.61
CA SER A 40 -15.64 -10.91 15.85
C SER A 40 -15.63 -12.42 16.06
N HIS A 41 -14.49 -13.09 15.80
CA HIS A 41 -14.34 -14.54 15.84
C HIS A 41 -15.34 -15.33 14.98
N ASP A 42 -15.95 -14.69 13.97
CA ASP A 42 -16.89 -15.27 13.02
C ASP A 42 -16.55 -14.91 11.57
N GLY A 43 -17.30 -15.50 10.61
CA GLY A 43 -17.12 -15.25 9.18
C GLY A 43 -17.53 -13.84 8.72
N PRO A 44 -17.24 -13.50 7.48
CA PRO A 44 -16.48 -14.27 6.49
C PRO A 44 -14.97 -14.30 6.78
N THR A 45 -14.30 -15.40 6.42
CA THR A 45 -12.84 -15.54 6.59
C THR A 45 -12.03 -14.96 5.43
N ALA A 46 -12.63 -14.72 4.27
CA ALA A 46 -11.97 -14.13 3.13
C ALA A 46 -11.70 -12.62 3.34
N LEU A 47 -10.43 -12.20 3.36
CA LEU A 47 -10.06 -10.79 3.56
C LEU A 47 -10.70 -9.88 2.52
N ALA A 48 -10.69 -10.27 1.24
CA ALA A 48 -11.29 -9.49 0.17
C ALA A 48 -12.80 -9.26 0.41
N GLN A 49 -13.53 -10.29 0.82
CA GLN A 49 -14.95 -10.17 1.13
C GLN A 49 -15.19 -9.23 2.31
N ARG A 50 -14.40 -9.33 3.36
CA ARG A 50 -14.48 -8.41 4.53
C ARG A 50 -14.24 -6.96 4.12
N THR A 51 -13.24 -6.73 3.28
CA THR A 51 -12.93 -5.37 2.78
C THR A 51 -14.07 -4.81 1.91
N LEU A 52 -14.66 -5.62 1.04
CA LEU A 52 -15.80 -5.21 0.22
C LEU A 52 -17.06 -4.97 1.07
N LEU A 53 -17.31 -5.77 2.12
CA LEU A 53 -18.41 -5.53 3.05
C LEU A 53 -18.28 -4.19 3.79
N ARG A 54 -17.06 -3.78 4.16
CA ARG A 54 -16.83 -2.44 4.75
C ARG A 54 -17.23 -1.31 3.81
N HIS A 55 -17.02 -1.48 2.51
CA HIS A 55 -17.46 -0.49 1.51
C HIS A 55 -18.97 -0.23 1.61
N LEU A 56 -19.77 -1.30 1.77
CA LEU A 56 -21.22 -1.21 1.96
C LEU A 56 -21.58 -0.63 3.34
N THR A 57 -21.00 -1.18 4.40
CA THR A 57 -21.28 -0.76 5.79
C THR A 57 -21.02 0.73 6.01
N TRP A 58 -19.98 1.26 5.38
CA TRP A 58 -19.61 2.67 5.51
C TRP A 58 -20.18 3.56 4.39
N SER A 59 -21.05 3.00 3.55
CA SER A 59 -21.67 3.71 2.42
C SER A 59 -20.64 4.48 1.58
N MET A 60 -19.49 3.86 1.33
CA MET A 60 -18.40 4.51 0.60
C MET A 60 -18.77 4.75 -0.86
N PRO A 61 -18.43 5.91 -1.43
CA PRO A 61 -18.66 6.17 -2.85
C PRO A 61 -17.75 5.29 -3.72
N SER A 62 -18.17 5.05 -4.96
CA SER A 62 -17.37 4.31 -5.94
C SER A 62 -16.04 5.01 -6.24
N GLY A 63 -15.06 4.23 -6.69
CA GLY A 63 -13.76 4.78 -7.11
C GLY A 63 -13.90 5.81 -8.24
N GLN A 64 -14.81 5.60 -9.20
CA GLN A 64 -15.10 6.55 -10.27
C GLN A 64 -15.60 7.88 -9.72
N ARG A 65 -16.52 7.83 -8.76
CA ARG A 65 -17.05 9.06 -8.13
C ARG A 65 -15.99 9.80 -7.35
N ILE A 66 -15.13 9.10 -6.63
CA ILE A 66 -14.02 9.70 -5.90
C ILE A 66 -13.02 10.33 -6.87
N ALA A 67 -12.61 9.62 -7.93
CA ALA A 67 -11.73 10.16 -8.96
C ALA A 67 -12.27 11.45 -9.57
N ALA A 68 -13.55 11.46 -9.97
CA ALA A 68 -14.22 12.63 -10.51
C ALA A 68 -14.26 13.81 -9.51
N THR A 69 -14.58 13.54 -8.24
CA THR A 69 -14.61 14.56 -7.18
C THR A 69 -13.22 15.16 -6.93
N MET A 70 -12.17 14.35 -7.06
CA MET A 70 -10.77 14.79 -6.91
C MET A 70 -10.23 15.48 -8.18
N GLY A 71 -10.97 15.52 -9.28
CA GLY A 71 -10.49 16.02 -10.57
C GLY A 71 -9.38 15.14 -11.18
N LEU A 72 -9.38 13.84 -10.89
CA LEU A 72 -8.38 12.88 -11.36
C LEU A 72 -8.91 12.05 -12.54
N PRO A 73 -8.04 11.42 -13.35
CA PRO A 73 -8.45 10.52 -14.40
C PRO A 73 -9.37 9.41 -13.89
N VAL A 74 -10.51 9.23 -14.55
CA VAL A 74 -11.51 8.23 -14.18
C VAL A 74 -11.34 6.98 -15.05
N LEU A 75 -11.21 5.80 -14.43
CA LEU A 75 -11.26 4.53 -15.15
C LEU A 75 -12.70 4.21 -15.53
N GLY A 76 -12.97 4.09 -16.83
CA GLY A 76 -14.26 3.68 -17.37
C GLY A 76 -14.51 2.17 -17.27
N SER A 77 -15.71 1.74 -17.63
CA SER A 77 -16.17 0.34 -17.57
C SER A 77 -15.32 -0.63 -18.38
N ASP A 78 -14.62 -0.17 -19.40
CA ASP A 78 -13.70 -0.95 -20.23
C ASP A 78 -12.46 -1.44 -19.47
N HIS A 79 -12.12 -0.80 -18.38
CA HIS A 79 -11.05 -1.21 -17.48
C HIS A 79 -11.45 -2.33 -16.49
N PHE A 80 -12.75 -2.68 -16.43
CA PHE A 80 -13.30 -3.66 -15.50
C PHE A 80 -14.15 -4.74 -16.20
N PRO A 81 -13.65 -5.36 -17.30
CA PRO A 81 -14.45 -6.31 -18.09
C PRO A 81 -14.91 -7.53 -17.27
N GLU A 82 -14.10 -7.95 -16.28
CA GLU A 82 -14.40 -9.07 -15.40
C GLU A 82 -15.60 -8.82 -14.45
N LEU A 83 -15.95 -7.56 -14.20
CA LEU A 83 -17.08 -7.22 -13.33
C LEU A 83 -18.43 -7.26 -14.06
N ARG A 84 -18.43 -7.12 -15.40
CA ARG A 84 -19.67 -7.13 -16.23
C ARG A 84 -20.47 -8.42 -16.10
N ARG A 85 -19.78 -9.55 -15.91
CA ARG A 85 -20.45 -10.86 -15.78
C ARG A 85 -21.43 -10.95 -14.62
N TYR A 86 -21.30 -10.08 -13.63
CA TYR A 86 -22.21 -10.07 -12.48
C TYR A 86 -23.50 -9.29 -12.73
N ASN A 87 -23.56 -8.52 -13.79
CA ASN A 87 -24.72 -7.69 -14.17
C ASN A 87 -25.26 -6.80 -13.02
N LEU A 88 -24.36 -6.26 -12.21
CA LEU A 88 -24.63 -5.41 -11.04
C LEU A 88 -24.12 -3.95 -11.22
N GLY A 89 -23.70 -3.57 -12.43
CA GLY A 89 -23.15 -2.25 -12.70
C GLY A 89 -21.82 -1.96 -11.97
N LEU A 90 -21.13 -2.99 -11.46
CA LEU A 90 -19.89 -2.83 -10.70
C LEU A 90 -18.73 -2.30 -11.55
N ASP A 91 -18.79 -2.45 -12.87
CA ASP A 91 -17.81 -1.91 -13.82
C ASP A 91 -17.93 -0.38 -13.96
N ALA A 92 -19.15 0.17 -13.80
CA ALA A 92 -19.43 1.61 -13.82
C ALA A 92 -19.40 2.25 -12.42
N SER A 93 -19.64 1.46 -11.39
CA SER A 93 -19.64 1.88 -9.97
C SER A 93 -18.84 0.88 -9.13
N THR A 94 -17.52 0.94 -9.30
CA THR A 94 -16.59 -0.02 -8.71
C THR A 94 -16.33 0.32 -7.24
N PRO A 95 -16.37 -0.67 -6.31
CA PRO A 95 -15.96 -0.45 -4.92
C PRO A 95 -14.56 0.13 -4.83
N LEU A 96 -14.37 1.15 -4.00
CA LEU A 96 -13.12 1.93 -3.93
C LEU A 96 -11.87 1.05 -3.80
N TRP A 97 -11.90 0.05 -2.93
CA TRP A 97 -10.74 -0.83 -2.74
C TRP A 97 -10.35 -1.57 -4.03
N TYR A 98 -11.32 -2.13 -4.75
CA TYR A 98 -11.07 -2.81 -6.03
C TYR A 98 -10.61 -1.82 -7.11
N TYR A 99 -11.20 -0.62 -7.12
CA TYR A 99 -10.85 0.44 -8.04
C TYR A 99 -9.38 0.84 -7.91
N VAL A 100 -8.88 1.12 -6.69
CA VAL A 100 -7.48 1.56 -6.50
C VAL A 100 -6.45 0.48 -6.84
N LEU A 101 -6.81 -0.81 -6.66
CA LEU A 101 -5.96 -1.92 -7.10
C LEU A 101 -5.88 -2.01 -8.63
N ARG A 102 -7.02 -1.85 -9.31
CA ARG A 102 -7.06 -1.81 -10.77
C ARG A 102 -6.35 -0.58 -11.31
N GLU A 103 -6.56 0.55 -10.69
CA GLU A 103 -5.91 1.82 -11.02
C GLU A 103 -4.38 1.70 -10.98
N ALA A 104 -3.83 1.10 -9.93
CA ALA A 104 -2.40 0.84 -9.82
C ALA A 104 -1.89 -0.01 -10.99
N SER A 105 -2.62 -1.05 -11.36
CA SER A 105 -2.28 -1.92 -12.51
C SER A 105 -2.31 -1.17 -13.83
N VAL A 106 -3.33 -0.34 -14.06
CA VAL A 106 -3.54 0.38 -15.34
C VAL A 106 -2.51 1.49 -15.52
N PHE A 107 -2.32 2.36 -14.53
CA PHE A 107 -1.44 3.53 -14.67
C PHE A 107 0.03 3.20 -14.41
N ASN A 108 0.33 2.27 -13.50
CA ASN A 108 1.69 2.08 -12.98
C ASN A 108 2.16 0.62 -13.07
N LYS A 109 1.46 -0.24 -13.81
CA LYS A 109 1.77 -1.68 -13.93
C LYS A 109 1.89 -2.36 -12.54
N GLY A 110 1.21 -1.82 -11.54
CA GLY A 110 1.24 -2.33 -10.17
C GLY A 110 2.48 -1.97 -9.35
N ALA A 111 3.40 -1.17 -9.85
CA ALA A 111 4.62 -0.81 -9.13
C ALA A 111 4.34 0.10 -7.91
N HIS A 112 3.34 0.97 -8.02
CA HIS A 112 2.85 1.84 -6.94
C HIS A 112 1.37 2.18 -7.16
N LEU A 113 0.75 2.80 -6.16
CA LEU A 113 -0.64 3.23 -6.24
C LEU A 113 -0.86 4.21 -7.41
N GLY A 114 -2.06 4.18 -7.96
CA GLY A 114 -2.51 5.12 -8.97
C GLY A 114 -2.90 6.49 -8.37
N PRO A 115 -3.44 7.41 -9.21
CA PRO A 115 -3.76 8.77 -8.80
C PRO A 115 -4.69 8.87 -7.58
N VAL A 116 -5.80 8.11 -7.58
CA VAL A 116 -6.78 8.13 -6.47
C VAL A 116 -6.20 7.48 -5.22
N GLY A 117 -5.71 6.24 -5.34
CA GLY A 117 -5.17 5.50 -4.21
C GLY A 117 -3.95 6.20 -3.60
N GLY A 118 -3.05 6.71 -4.43
CA GLY A 118 -1.87 7.45 -4.02
C GLY A 118 -2.22 8.74 -3.29
N ARG A 119 -3.18 9.50 -3.79
CA ARG A 119 -3.63 10.74 -3.16
C ARG A 119 -4.28 10.49 -1.80
N ILE A 120 -5.17 9.50 -1.68
CA ILE A 120 -5.80 9.16 -0.40
C ILE A 120 -4.74 8.82 0.67
N VAL A 121 -3.78 7.97 0.33
CA VAL A 121 -2.72 7.56 1.26
C VAL A 121 -1.80 8.74 1.60
N ALA A 122 -1.36 9.50 0.60
CA ALA A 122 -0.46 10.62 0.81
C ALA A 122 -1.11 11.73 1.65
N GLU A 123 -2.34 12.15 1.33
CA GLU A 123 -3.03 13.19 2.10
C GLU A 123 -3.30 12.75 3.54
N THR A 124 -3.63 11.47 3.76
CA THR A 124 -3.83 10.94 5.10
C THR A 124 -2.53 10.98 5.92
N ILE A 125 -1.44 10.44 5.39
CA ILE A 125 -0.16 10.37 6.13
C ILE A 125 0.42 11.77 6.32
N ILE A 126 0.49 12.58 5.27
CA ILE A 126 1.06 13.93 5.33
C ILE A 126 0.19 14.82 6.24
N GLY A 127 -1.14 14.71 6.12
CA GLY A 127 -2.06 15.44 6.98
C GLY A 127 -1.86 15.13 8.47
N LEU A 128 -1.70 13.86 8.83
CA LEU A 128 -1.39 13.46 10.20
C LEU A 128 -0.05 14.04 10.68
N LEU A 129 0.98 13.98 9.84
CA LEU A 129 2.29 14.55 10.17
C LEU A 129 2.25 16.09 10.31
N GLN A 130 1.44 16.78 9.51
CA GLN A 130 1.27 18.23 9.61
C GLN A 130 0.51 18.65 10.86
N LEU A 131 -0.47 17.84 11.31
CA LEU A 131 -1.27 18.10 12.50
C LEU A 131 -0.54 17.75 13.81
N ASP A 132 0.49 16.93 13.76
CA ASP A 132 1.30 16.57 14.93
C ASP A 132 2.42 17.61 15.16
N PRO A 133 2.36 18.45 16.22
CA PRO A 133 3.40 19.43 16.51
C PRO A 133 4.78 18.82 16.76
N SER A 134 4.84 17.55 17.16
CA SER A 134 6.08 16.83 17.45
C SER A 134 6.64 16.08 16.24
N SER A 135 5.95 16.11 15.10
CA SER A 135 6.43 15.45 13.88
C SER A 135 7.71 16.11 13.34
N TYR A 136 8.48 15.33 12.60
CA TYR A 136 9.71 15.83 11.98
C TYR A 136 9.48 17.01 11.02
N LEU A 137 8.28 17.15 10.47
CA LEU A 137 7.91 18.27 9.59
C LEU A 137 7.83 19.59 10.36
N ASN A 138 7.39 19.54 11.62
CA ASN A 138 7.15 20.72 12.45
C ASN A 138 8.33 21.06 13.38
N THR A 139 9.22 20.10 13.66
CA THR A 139 10.33 20.27 14.60
C THR A 139 11.66 20.65 13.94
N GLY A 140 11.70 20.75 12.61
CA GLY A 140 12.97 21.01 11.88
C GLY A 140 13.99 19.89 12.07
N PHE A 141 13.55 18.68 12.39
CA PHE A 141 14.41 17.52 12.62
C PHE A 141 15.36 17.29 11.44
N ARG A 142 16.65 17.12 11.76
CA ARG A 142 17.67 16.68 10.81
C ARG A 142 18.36 15.43 11.37
N PRO A 143 18.52 14.38 10.55
CA PRO A 143 19.25 13.20 10.98
C PRO A 143 20.69 13.55 11.37
N SER A 144 21.09 13.18 12.59
CA SER A 144 22.45 13.37 13.11
C SER A 144 23.26 12.06 13.16
N LEU A 145 22.61 10.93 12.89
CA LEU A 145 23.26 9.62 12.88
C LEU A 145 24.10 9.45 11.60
N PRO A 146 25.18 8.63 11.67
CA PRO A 146 26.02 8.35 10.53
C PRO A 146 25.22 7.80 9.32
N SER A 147 25.45 8.35 8.14
CA SER A 147 24.81 7.92 6.90
C SER A 147 25.86 7.70 5.80
N ARG A 148 25.56 6.86 4.82
CA ARG A 148 26.45 6.63 3.66
C ARG A 148 26.62 7.86 2.77
N ARG A 149 25.62 8.73 2.77
CA ARG A 149 25.62 9.98 1.99
C ARG A 149 25.34 11.15 2.93
N PRO A 150 26.25 12.10 3.09
CA PRO A 150 26.02 13.28 3.92
C PRO A 150 24.71 13.98 3.57
N GLY A 151 23.94 14.35 4.59
CA GLY A 151 22.65 15.02 4.43
C GLY A 151 21.46 14.11 4.08
N THR A 152 21.67 12.80 3.94
CA THR A 152 20.60 11.80 3.76
C THR A 152 20.66 10.78 4.88
N PHE A 153 19.50 10.25 5.26
CA PHE A 153 19.42 9.15 6.21
C PHE A 153 18.34 8.18 5.73
N THR A 154 18.78 6.99 5.36
CA THR A 154 17.91 5.96 4.77
C THR A 154 17.63 4.84 5.77
N ILE A 155 16.64 4.00 5.47
CA ILE A 155 16.36 2.82 6.28
C ILE A 155 17.58 1.89 6.38
N THR A 156 18.40 1.79 5.33
CA THR A 156 19.62 0.96 5.36
C THR A 156 20.69 1.57 6.26
N ASP A 157 20.75 2.90 6.41
CA ASP A 157 21.63 3.55 7.38
C ASP A 157 21.17 3.27 8.81
N LEU A 158 19.87 3.33 9.08
CA LEU A 158 19.29 2.96 10.37
C LEU A 158 19.59 1.51 10.73
N LEU A 159 19.42 0.58 9.80
CA LEU A 159 19.67 -0.85 10.03
C LEU A 159 21.16 -1.14 10.27
N ARG A 160 22.07 -0.41 9.60
CA ARG A 160 23.50 -0.50 9.88
C ARG A 160 23.85 0.05 11.26
N TRP A 161 23.32 1.22 11.59
CA TRP A 161 23.52 1.81 12.90
C TRP A 161 23.02 0.90 14.03
N ALA A 162 21.86 0.25 13.82
CA ALA A 162 21.28 -0.73 14.74
C ALA A 162 22.02 -2.09 14.75
N LYS A 163 23.08 -2.26 13.94
CA LYS A 163 23.87 -3.51 13.81
C LYS A 163 23.03 -4.74 13.47
N VAL A 164 22.00 -4.57 12.64
CA VAL A 164 21.14 -5.67 12.16
C VAL A 164 21.26 -5.90 10.65
N ASP A 165 22.19 -5.20 10.02
CA ASP A 165 22.55 -5.42 8.61
C ASP A 165 23.31 -6.76 8.45
N PRO A 166 23.42 -7.30 7.23
CA PRO A 166 24.08 -8.60 7.01
C PRO A 166 25.53 -8.67 7.46
N ALA A 167 26.27 -7.56 7.36
CA ALA A 167 27.68 -7.51 7.77
C ALA A 167 27.87 -7.54 9.29
N SER A 168 26.86 -7.15 10.07
CA SER A 168 26.90 -7.10 11.53
C SER A 168 26.43 -8.41 12.19
N ARG A 169 25.90 -9.36 11.41
CA ARG A 169 25.41 -10.63 11.92
C ARG A 169 26.57 -11.57 12.22
N GLY A 170 26.73 -11.93 13.47
CA GLY A 170 27.78 -12.83 13.94
C GLY A 170 28.93 -12.13 14.69
N GLN A 171 28.77 -10.84 14.99
CA GLN A 171 29.68 -10.10 15.90
C GLN A 171 29.07 -10.00 17.29
#